data_7ef912b5b947a84807d6378fdba9910f
#
_entry.id   7ef912b5b947a84807d6378fdba9910f
#
_cell.length_a   1.000
_cell.length_b   1.000
_cell.length_c   1.000
_cell.angle_alpha   90.00
_cell.angle_beta   90.00
_cell.angle_gamma   90.00
#
_symmetry.space_group_name_H-M   'P 1'
#
loop_
_entity.id
_entity.type
_entity.pdbx_description
1 polymer ?
#
loop_
_entity_poly.entity_id
_entity_poly.type
_entity_poly.pdbx_seq_one_letter_code
_entity_poly.pdbx_strand_id
1 'polypeptide(L)'
;MGLGHPAVRDFISFLRYNEYDSQDTPNPLLNLKIEKVYGWGRSQSGRLIRDFVYQGYNKDQKGRKVFDGLMPHVSGAGMLWMNHRFANTVTPAGQEHEYHENCADRFPFSYAKSTDHLTGKNDSILTRPKTDPLIIHTQSATEYWQRRGSLVHTDTQGNDLLQPENVRIYCWGSSQHFADPLLKSFSNENCQNFTNSVRTSMFFRAMLTRMEMWARDGVLPPPNLFPLRKNGTLLTGEEWRKRFPKIPGIMTPNGPAKLPLLDFGPNFSKGLITKEPPEIIDEAGYTVMVPSVDHDGNDIGCLRAPMVEVPLATYTGWNIRVRGQGHGAMYQFSGSTIPFPETQDEKFTTNDPRRSILERYRDRNHYVDLILKSAKLLEEEGFLLGEDVKRCGEWAQNWDFQRHRLFFLNSIF
;
A
#
# COMPACT_ATOMS: atom_id res chain seq x y z
N MET A 1 26.42 -10.29 -10.38
CA MET A 1 25.25 -9.61 -9.74
C MET A 1 24.05 -9.79 -10.66
N GLY A 2 22.82 -9.74 -10.12
CA GLY A 2 21.62 -9.84 -10.96
C GLY A 2 21.04 -11.25 -11.09
N LEU A 3 21.52 -12.24 -10.36
CA LEU A 3 21.02 -13.62 -10.43
C LEU A 3 19.77 -13.88 -9.55
N GLY A 4 19.30 -12.89 -8.77
CA GLY A 4 18.16 -13.09 -7.87
C GLY A 4 16.86 -13.48 -8.59
N HIS A 5 16.52 -12.77 -9.67
CA HIS A 5 15.33 -13.10 -10.47
C HIS A 5 15.44 -14.45 -11.17
N PRO A 6 16.55 -14.78 -11.88
CA PRO A 6 16.76 -16.12 -12.43
C PRO A 6 16.69 -17.23 -11.37
N ALA A 7 17.30 -17.02 -10.19
CA ALA A 7 17.27 -18.01 -9.11
C ALA A 7 15.83 -18.30 -8.63
N VAL A 8 15.03 -17.25 -8.40
CA VAL A 8 13.61 -17.42 -8.05
C VAL A 8 12.84 -18.14 -9.16
N ARG A 9 13.00 -17.70 -10.42
CA ARG A 9 12.38 -18.34 -11.59
C ARG A 9 12.70 -19.84 -11.66
N ASP A 10 13.97 -20.16 -11.64
CA ASP A 10 14.44 -21.54 -11.90
C ASP A 10 14.12 -22.45 -10.71
N PHE A 11 14.23 -21.96 -9.48
CA PHE A 11 13.86 -22.72 -8.29
C PHE A 11 12.36 -23.03 -8.24
N ILE A 12 11.50 -22.04 -8.47
CA ILE A 12 10.05 -22.26 -8.49
C ILE A 12 9.65 -23.16 -9.68
N SER A 13 10.26 -22.98 -10.84
CA SER A 13 10.03 -23.84 -11.99
C SER A 13 10.47 -25.29 -11.71
N PHE A 14 11.60 -25.51 -11.03
CA PHE A 14 12.03 -26.82 -10.58
C PHE A 14 11.01 -27.46 -9.65
N LEU A 15 10.61 -26.78 -8.58
CA LEU A 15 9.63 -27.29 -7.61
C LEU A 15 8.29 -27.68 -8.27
N ARG A 16 7.89 -26.92 -9.30
CA ARG A 16 6.59 -27.11 -9.96
C ARG A 16 6.57 -28.18 -11.03
N TYR A 17 7.67 -28.34 -11.78
CA TYR A 17 7.62 -29.07 -13.05
C TYR A 17 8.63 -30.21 -13.19
N ASN A 18 9.66 -30.27 -12.36
CA ASN A 18 10.73 -31.22 -12.53
C ASN A 18 10.73 -32.27 -11.42
N GLU A 19 11.04 -33.52 -11.75
CA GLU A 19 11.17 -34.58 -10.77
C GLU A 19 12.57 -34.57 -10.09
N TYR A 20 13.60 -34.18 -10.87
CA TYR A 20 14.99 -34.11 -10.41
C TYR A 20 15.63 -32.81 -10.92
N ASP A 21 16.64 -32.35 -10.20
CA ASP A 21 17.50 -31.25 -10.64
C ASP A 21 18.60 -31.74 -11.62
N SER A 22 19.53 -30.84 -12.00
CA SER A 22 20.65 -31.19 -12.92
C SER A 22 21.74 -32.08 -12.30
N GLN A 23 21.64 -32.39 -11.02
CA GLN A 23 22.57 -33.25 -10.27
C GLN A 23 21.88 -34.52 -9.77
N ASP A 24 20.74 -34.89 -10.36
CA ASP A 24 19.89 -36.02 -9.98
C ASP A 24 19.35 -35.96 -8.53
N THR A 25 19.31 -34.74 -7.93
CA THR A 25 18.68 -34.56 -6.62
C THR A 25 17.16 -34.54 -6.79
N PRO A 26 16.41 -35.37 -6.03
CA PRO A 26 14.96 -35.39 -6.19
C PRO A 26 14.30 -34.10 -5.71
N ASN A 27 13.25 -33.69 -6.42
CA ASN A 27 12.41 -32.59 -6.01
C ASN A 27 11.74 -32.92 -4.65
N PRO A 28 11.89 -32.07 -3.61
CA PRO A 28 11.29 -32.33 -2.30
C PRO A 28 9.75 -32.39 -2.34
N LEU A 29 9.13 -31.89 -3.40
CA LEU A 29 7.68 -31.90 -3.64
C LEU A 29 7.25 -32.97 -4.64
N LEU A 30 8.13 -33.91 -5.01
CA LEU A 30 7.91 -34.91 -6.07
C LEU A 30 6.58 -35.70 -5.92
N ASN A 31 6.19 -35.97 -4.69
CA ASN A 31 4.96 -36.73 -4.40
C ASN A 31 3.71 -35.84 -4.28
N LEU A 32 3.84 -34.53 -4.53
CA LEU A 32 2.76 -33.56 -4.45
C LEU A 32 2.41 -33.08 -5.86
N LYS A 33 1.10 -33.09 -6.19
CA LYS A 33 0.62 -32.46 -7.42
C LYS A 33 0.48 -30.98 -7.21
N ILE A 34 1.45 -30.21 -7.70
CA ILE A 34 1.41 -28.73 -7.63
C ILE A 34 0.56 -28.21 -8.80
N GLU A 35 -0.65 -27.78 -8.52
CA GLU A 35 -1.59 -27.26 -9.54
C GLU A 35 -1.39 -25.76 -9.75
N LYS A 36 -1.26 -24.99 -8.68
CA LYS A 36 -1.11 -23.52 -8.71
C LYS A 36 0.05 -23.05 -7.82
N VAL A 37 0.67 -21.97 -8.23
CA VAL A 37 1.78 -21.35 -7.49
C VAL A 37 1.51 -19.85 -7.37
N TYR A 38 1.55 -19.36 -6.13
CA TYR A 38 1.36 -17.94 -5.81
C TYR A 38 2.60 -17.34 -5.19
N GLY A 39 2.89 -16.09 -5.53
CA GLY A 39 3.93 -15.31 -4.89
C GLY A 39 3.35 -14.11 -4.15
N TRP A 40 3.81 -13.91 -2.92
CA TRP A 40 3.49 -12.73 -2.13
C TRP A 40 4.75 -11.99 -1.73
N GLY A 41 4.71 -10.67 -1.81
CA GLY A 41 5.84 -9.84 -1.40
C GLY A 41 5.37 -8.52 -0.80
N ARG A 42 5.97 -8.15 0.35
CA ARG A 42 5.69 -6.92 1.04
C ARG A 42 6.80 -5.90 0.84
N SER A 43 6.43 -4.61 0.63
CA SER A 43 7.38 -3.51 0.56
C SER A 43 8.44 -3.75 -0.52
N GLN A 44 9.70 -3.88 -0.14
CA GLN A 44 10.80 -4.18 -1.07
C GLN A 44 10.56 -5.49 -1.83
N SER A 45 10.04 -6.53 -1.18
CA SER A 45 9.68 -7.79 -1.85
C SER A 45 8.49 -7.62 -2.80
N GLY A 46 7.56 -6.70 -2.51
CA GLY A 46 6.51 -6.31 -3.45
C GLY A 46 7.08 -5.63 -4.70
N ARG A 47 8.07 -4.76 -4.53
CA ARG A 47 8.82 -4.17 -5.67
C ARG A 47 9.60 -5.20 -6.45
N LEU A 48 10.19 -6.20 -5.77
CA LEU A 48 10.85 -7.34 -6.43
C LEU A 48 9.86 -8.08 -7.33
N ILE A 49 8.66 -8.37 -6.85
CA ILE A 49 7.61 -9.04 -7.66
C ILE A 49 7.26 -8.22 -8.89
N ARG A 50 7.08 -6.91 -8.76
CA ARG A 50 6.77 -6.02 -9.89
C ARG A 50 7.90 -6.02 -10.92
N ASP A 51 9.15 -5.89 -10.47
CA ASP A 51 10.33 -5.92 -11.33
C ASP A 51 10.55 -7.29 -11.99
N PHE A 52 10.32 -8.38 -11.25
CA PHE A 52 10.38 -9.76 -11.75
C PHE A 52 9.46 -9.98 -12.95
N VAL A 53 8.22 -9.51 -12.85
CA VAL A 53 7.24 -9.61 -13.94
C VAL A 53 7.64 -8.72 -15.12
N TYR A 54 7.99 -7.46 -14.83
CA TYR A 54 8.39 -6.50 -15.87
C TYR A 54 9.60 -6.99 -16.65
N GLN A 55 10.60 -7.59 -15.99
CA GLN A 55 11.78 -8.17 -16.63
C GLN A 55 11.49 -9.50 -17.36
N GLY A 56 10.26 -10.05 -17.26
CA GLY A 56 9.84 -11.25 -17.99
C GLY A 56 10.20 -12.57 -17.33
N TYR A 57 10.57 -12.55 -16.04
CA TYR A 57 10.97 -13.76 -15.32
C TYR A 57 9.82 -14.68 -14.93
N ASN A 58 8.55 -14.27 -15.14
CA ASN A 58 7.42 -15.19 -14.96
C ASN A 58 7.28 -16.22 -16.11
N LYS A 59 8.27 -16.27 -16.97
CA LYS A 59 8.46 -17.29 -17.99
C LYS A 59 9.79 -18.02 -17.75
N ASP A 60 9.74 -19.36 -17.59
CA ASP A 60 10.94 -20.17 -17.40
C ASP A 60 11.68 -20.41 -18.74
N GLN A 61 12.82 -21.09 -18.66
CA GLN A 61 13.66 -21.39 -19.85
C GLN A 61 12.96 -22.27 -20.88
N LYS A 62 11.93 -23.02 -20.48
CA LYS A 62 11.10 -23.86 -21.36
C LYS A 62 9.83 -23.15 -21.85
N GLY A 63 9.66 -21.86 -21.52
CA GLY A 63 8.51 -21.06 -21.92
C GLY A 63 7.26 -21.26 -21.06
N ARG A 64 7.36 -21.96 -19.91
CA ARG A 64 6.25 -22.24 -19.00
C ARG A 64 6.09 -21.12 -17.98
N LYS A 65 4.86 -20.96 -17.45
CA LYS A 65 4.52 -19.97 -16.44
C LYS A 65 5.10 -20.37 -15.08
N VAL A 66 5.80 -19.45 -14.39
CA VAL A 66 6.40 -19.69 -13.07
C VAL A 66 5.35 -19.54 -11.96
N PHE A 67 4.70 -18.40 -11.87
CA PHE A 67 3.61 -18.11 -10.93
C PHE A 67 2.29 -17.95 -11.66
N ASP A 68 1.22 -18.53 -11.13
CA ASP A 68 -0.15 -18.30 -11.62
C ASP A 68 -0.71 -16.97 -11.13
N GLY A 69 -0.42 -16.62 -9.87
CA GLY A 69 -0.84 -15.37 -9.25
C GLY A 69 0.26 -14.73 -8.42
N LEU A 70 0.29 -13.40 -8.42
CA LEU A 70 1.24 -12.61 -7.65
C LEU A 70 0.54 -11.50 -6.86
N MET A 71 0.96 -11.33 -5.62
CA MET A 71 0.35 -10.40 -4.66
C MET A 71 1.38 -9.41 -4.12
N PRO A 72 1.75 -8.36 -4.89
CA PRO A 72 2.59 -7.28 -4.37
C PRO A 72 1.81 -6.42 -3.37
N HIS A 73 2.35 -6.30 -2.15
CA HIS A 73 1.76 -5.50 -1.08
C HIS A 73 2.67 -4.34 -0.70
N VAL A 74 2.10 -3.16 -0.54
CA VAL A 74 2.74 -1.90 -0.12
C VAL A 74 4.07 -1.63 -0.84
N SER A 75 4.09 -1.90 -2.14
CA SER A 75 5.25 -1.64 -3.00
C SER A 75 5.32 -0.18 -3.46
N GLY A 76 4.21 0.56 -3.38
CA GLY A 76 4.06 1.82 -4.08
C GLY A 76 4.22 1.63 -5.59
N ALA A 77 4.61 2.68 -6.29
CA ALA A 77 4.85 2.65 -7.74
C ALA A 77 6.26 2.12 -8.12
N GLY A 78 7.11 1.89 -7.12
CA GLY A 78 8.50 1.52 -7.35
C GLY A 78 8.73 0.11 -7.88
N MET A 79 9.93 -0.05 -8.45
CA MET A 79 10.53 -1.31 -8.85
C MET A 79 11.78 -1.59 -8.01
N LEU A 80 12.50 -2.66 -8.29
CA LEU A 80 13.76 -2.97 -7.65
C LEU A 80 14.94 -2.42 -8.47
N TRP A 81 16.03 -2.04 -7.79
CA TRP A 81 17.25 -1.50 -8.42
C TRP A 81 18.46 -2.44 -8.31
N MET A 82 18.28 -3.64 -7.84
CA MET A 82 19.38 -4.60 -7.55
C MET A 82 20.17 -5.03 -8.79
N ASN A 83 19.63 -4.82 -9.97
CA ASN A 83 20.28 -5.17 -11.23
C ASN A 83 21.00 -3.97 -11.89
N HIS A 84 21.12 -2.85 -11.20
CA HIS A 84 21.84 -1.68 -11.68
C HIS A 84 23.24 -1.64 -11.07
N ARG A 85 24.25 -1.74 -11.94
CA ARG A 85 25.66 -1.65 -11.52
C ARG A 85 26.00 -0.22 -11.13
N PHE A 86 26.68 -0.07 -10.00
CA PHE A 86 27.05 1.20 -9.37
C PHE A 86 25.88 2.02 -8.81
N ALA A 87 24.72 1.40 -8.62
CA ALA A 87 23.64 2.04 -7.86
C ALA A 87 24.06 2.24 -6.40
N ASN A 88 23.73 3.40 -5.85
CA ASN A 88 23.84 3.63 -4.42
C ASN A 88 22.98 2.64 -3.62
N THR A 89 23.50 2.23 -2.49
CA THR A 89 22.72 1.45 -1.52
C THR A 89 21.71 2.38 -0.86
N VAL A 90 20.44 2.15 -1.13
CA VAL A 90 19.34 2.87 -0.47
C VAL A 90 18.99 2.13 0.81
N THR A 91 19.24 2.76 1.95
CA THR A 91 18.79 2.27 3.25
C THR A 91 17.30 2.57 3.44
N PRO A 92 16.58 1.85 4.32
CA PRO A 92 15.21 2.21 4.69
C PRO A 92 15.09 3.68 5.12
N ALA A 93 16.04 4.20 5.89
CA ALA A 93 16.11 5.60 6.32
C ALA A 93 16.20 6.59 5.15
N GLY A 94 16.91 6.26 4.09
CA GLY A 94 16.99 7.08 2.88
C GLY A 94 15.68 7.14 2.07
N GLN A 95 14.69 6.31 2.39
CA GLN A 95 13.39 6.30 1.71
C GLN A 95 12.35 7.20 2.39
N GLU A 96 12.67 7.82 3.50
CA GLU A 96 11.80 8.69 4.28
C GLU A 96 11.72 10.10 3.74
N HIS A 97 12.73 10.52 3.01
CA HIS A 97 12.82 11.88 2.50
C HIS A 97 11.87 12.09 1.33
N GLU A 98 11.34 13.30 1.22
CA GLU A 98 10.47 13.73 0.13
C GLU A 98 11.16 13.59 -1.23
N TYR A 99 12.49 13.72 -1.22
CA TYR A 99 13.36 13.58 -2.39
C TYR A 99 14.36 12.45 -2.12
N HIS A 100 14.16 11.30 -2.70
CA HIS A 100 15.22 10.31 -2.75
C HIS A 100 15.60 10.03 -4.21
N GLU A 101 16.85 10.32 -4.47
CA GLU A 101 17.50 10.20 -5.77
C GLU A 101 17.93 8.75 -6.01
N ASN A 102 16.96 7.83 -6.14
CA ASN A 102 17.28 6.45 -6.44
C ASN A 102 16.54 5.96 -7.69
N CYS A 103 17.10 4.94 -8.33
CA CYS A 103 16.58 4.40 -9.57
C CYS A 103 15.41 3.40 -9.41
N ALA A 104 14.84 3.24 -8.20
CA ALA A 104 13.74 2.32 -7.96
C ALA A 104 12.41 2.82 -8.56
N ASP A 105 12.15 4.11 -8.43
CA ASP A 105 10.91 4.73 -8.85
C ASP A 105 11.07 5.28 -10.28
N ARG A 106 10.80 4.42 -11.27
CA ARG A 106 10.93 4.72 -12.71
C ARG A 106 9.76 4.16 -13.49
N PHE A 107 9.46 4.80 -14.61
CA PHE A 107 8.46 4.31 -15.56
C PHE A 107 8.88 2.94 -16.19
N PRO A 108 7.91 1.99 -16.38
CA PRO A 108 6.46 2.10 -16.16
C PRO A 108 6.05 1.88 -14.71
N PHE A 109 5.04 2.63 -14.25
CA PHE A 109 4.53 2.53 -12.89
C PHE A 109 3.31 1.63 -12.78
N SER A 110 2.48 1.55 -13.83
CA SER A 110 1.21 0.84 -13.86
C SER A 110 1.29 -0.50 -14.58
N TYR A 111 0.35 -1.39 -14.27
CA TYR A 111 0.10 -2.61 -15.05
C TYR A 111 -0.60 -2.29 -16.37
N ALA A 112 -1.37 -1.21 -16.41
CA ALA A 112 -1.97 -0.67 -17.62
C ALA A 112 -0.94 0.04 -18.49
N LYS A 113 -1.07 -0.09 -19.79
CA LYS A 113 -0.21 0.57 -20.77
C LYS A 113 -0.49 2.07 -20.80
N SER A 114 0.55 2.87 -20.70
CA SER A 114 0.47 4.34 -20.78
C SER A 114 1.72 4.93 -21.42
N THR A 115 1.64 6.20 -21.76
CA THR A 115 2.81 6.97 -22.28
C THR A 115 3.34 7.87 -21.18
N ASP A 116 4.63 7.79 -20.92
CA ASP A 116 5.34 8.71 -20.06
C ASP A 116 5.41 10.09 -20.74
N HIS A 117 4.79 11.09 -20.14
CA HIS A 117 4.70 12.44 -20.73
C HIS A 117 6.05 13.17 -20.77
N LEU A 118 7.01 12.78 -19.93
CA LEU A 118 8.34 13.41 -19.86
C LEU A 118 9.32 12.80 -20.87
N THR A 119 9.26 11.48 -21.08
CA THR A 119 10.22 10.78 -21.95
C THR A 119 9.62 10.31 -23.27
N GLY A 120 8.30 10.33 -23.42
CA GLY A 120 7.58 9.77 -24.58
C GLY A 120 7.57 8.24 -24.64
N LYS A 121 8.16 7.53 -23.65
CA LYS A 121 8.17 6.07 -23.61
C LYS A 121 6.76 5.52 -23.40
N ASN A 122 6.34 4.54 -24.22
CA ASN A 122 5.06 3.86 -24.08
C ASN A 122 5.29 2.44 -23.57
N ASP A 123 4.80 2.12 -22.34
CA ASP A 123 5.11 0.84 -21.69
C ASP A 123 4.08 0.48 -20.61
N SER A 124 4.20 -0.74 -20.06
CA SER A 124 3.44 -1.26 -18.90
C SER A 124 4.25 -2.36 -18.20
N ILE A 125 3.86 -2.71 -16.97
CA ILE A 125 4.50 -3.82 -16.25
C ILE A 125 4.14 -5.17 -16.88
N LEU A 126 2.89 -5.34 -17.33
CA LEU A 126 2.43 -6.55 -18.02
C LEU A 126 2.54 -6.37 -19.53
N THR A 127 3.38 -7.17 -20.16
CA THR A 127 3.66 -7.10 -21.62
C THR A 127 3.71 -8.46 -22.29
N ARG A 128 3.41 -9.55 -21.55
CA ARG A 128 3.59 -10.94 -22.01
C ARG A 128 2.34 -11.79 -21.71
N PRO A 129 1.21 -11.59 -22.44
CA PRO A 129 -0.10 -12.17 -22.10
C PRO A 129 -0.11 -13.68 -21.86
N LYS A 130 0.81 -14.43 -22.51
CA LYS A 130 0.91 -15.89 -22.34
C LYS A 130 1.46 -16.31 -20.99
N THR A 131 2.28 -15.46 -20.36
CA THR A 131 2.97 -15.78 -19.10
C THR A 131 2.73 -14.75 -18.01
N ASP A 132 2.08 -13.63 -18.30
CA ASP A 132 1.67 -12.67 -17.28
C ASP A 132 0.77 -13.36 -16.25
N PRO A 133 1.01 -13.16 -14.94
CA PRO A 133 0.23 -13.77 -13.89
C PRO A 133 -1.06 -13.00 -13.64
N LEU A 134 -1.95 -13.58 -12.82
CA LEU A 134 -2.99 -12.82 -12.13
C LEU A 134 -2.33 -11.93 -11.07
N ILE A 135 -2.80 -10.69 -10.92
CA ILE A 135 -2.26 -9.74 -9.97
C ILE A 135 -3.35 -9.28 -9.00
N ILE A 136 -3.08 -9.40 -7.70
CA ILE A 136 -3.79 -8.66 -6.66
C ILE A 136 -2.80 -7.71 -5.99
N HIS A 137 -2.81 -6.45 -6.39
CA HIS A 137 -1.93 -5.40 -5.84
C HIS A 137 -2.64 -4.66 -4.73
N THR A 138 -2.03 -4.62 -3.54
CA THR A 138 -2.60 -3.94 -2.38
C THR A 138 -1.66 -2.87 -1.84
N GLN A 139 -2.23 -1.72 -1.46
CA GLN A 139 -1.49 -0.58 -0.92
C GLN A 139 -2.18 -0.05 0.33
N SER A 140 -1.41 0.44 1.30
CA SER A 140 -1.92 1.28 2.38
C SER A 140 -1.96 2.75 1.97
N ALA A 141 -2.58 3.59 2.80
CA ALA A 141 -2.57 5.03 2.58
C ALA A 141 -1.14 5.62 2.59
N THR A 142 -0.22 5.04 3.38
CA THR A 142 1.17 5.50 3.41
C THR A 142 1.85 5.46 2.03
N GLU A 143 1.54 4.47 1.19
CA GLU A 143 2.13 4.38 -0.14
C GLU A 143 1.78 5.56 -1.03
N TYR A 144 0.58 6.12 -0.87
CA TYR A 144 0.18 7.33 -1.61
C TYR A 144 0.99 8.56 -1.16
N TRP A 145 1.31 8.65 0.12
CA TRP A 145 2.07 9.78 0.68
C TRP A 145 3.58 9.65 0.46
N GLN A 146 4.15 8.45 0.59
CA GLN A 146 5.60 8.27 0.67
C GLN A 146 6.18 7.43 -0.48
N ARG A 147 5.35 6.67 -1.22
CA ARG A 147 5.80 5.75 -2.25
C ARG A 147 5.09 5.91 -3.59
N ARG A 148 4.53 7.10 -3.87
CA ARG A 148 3.91 7.48 -5.15
C ARG A 148 2.83 6.49 -5.59
N GLY A 149 2.06 5.99 -4.64
CA GLY A 149 1.09 4.91 -4.83
C GLY A 149 0.05 5.16 -5.91
N SER A 150 -0.32 6.42 -6.15
CA SER A 150 -1.28 6.79 -7.21
C SER A 150 -0.81 6.38 -8.61
N LEU A 151 0.49 6.45 -8.90
CA LEU A 151 1.05 6.12 -10.21
C LEU A 151 0.84 4.64 -10.60
N VAL A 152 0.48 3.77 -9.66
CA VAL A 152 0.13 2.37 -9.98
C VAL A 152 -1.14 2.27 -10.82
N HIS A 153 -2.05 3.24 -10.67
CA HIS A 153 -3.37 3.24 -11.34
C HIS A 153 -3.70 4.54 -12.06
N THR A 154 -2.76 5.49 -12.11
CA THR A 154 -2.85 6.68 -12.96
C THR A 154 -1.76 6.66 -14.02
N ASP A 155 -1.95 7.45 -15.09
CA ASP A 155 -0.86 7.82 -15.95
C ASP A 155 0.10 8.81 -15.24
N THR A 156 1.14 9.22 -15.92
CA THR A 156 2.19 10.10 -15.38
C THR A 156 1.74 11.55 -15.17
N GLN A 157 0.55 11.92 -15.65
CA GLN A 157 -0.11 13.22 -15.47
C GLN A 157 -1.25 13.19 -14.45
N GLY A 158 -1.52 12.02 -13.81
CA GLY A 158 -2.55 11.85 -12.78
C GLY A 158 -3.95 11.51 -13.31
N ASN A 159 -4.09 11.13 -14.60
CA ASN A 159 -5.36 10.65 -15.13
C ASN A 159 -5.57 9.18 -14.81
N ASP A 160 -6.82 8.79 -14.52
CA ASP A 160 -7.19 7.42 -14.20
C ASP A 160 -6.91 6.47 -15.36
N LEU A 161 -6.28 5.32 -15.09
CA LEU A 161 -6.03 4.25 -16.05
C LEU A 161 -6.97 3.06 -15.82
N LEU A 162 -7.58 2.58 -16.91
CA LEU A 162 -8.29 1.31 -16.90
C LEU A 162 -7.28 0.17 -16.75
N GLN A 163 -7.43 -0.62 -15.70
CA GLN A 163 -6.53 -1.73 -15.43
C GLN A 163 -6.85 -2.97 -16.28
N PRO A 164 -5.85 -3.80 -16.64
CA PRO A 164 -6.07 -5.07 -17.35
C PRO A 164 -6.99 -6.02 -16.56
N GLU A 165 -7.70 -6.90 -17.26
CA GLU A 165 -8.66 -7.85 -16.66
C GLU A 165 -8.01 -8.80 -15.64
N ASN A 166 -6.74 -9.15 -15.85
CA ASN A 166 -5.95 -9.99 -14.94
C ASN A 166 -5.32 -9.23 -13.77
N VAL A 167 -5.78 -8.01 -13.50
CA VAL A 167 -5.27 -7.15 -12.41
C VAL A 167 -6.42 -6.71 -11.50
N ARG A 168 -6.19 -6.79 -10.18
CA ARG A 168 -7.00 -6.15 -9.14
C ARG A 168 -6.09 -5.30 -8.27
N ILE A 169 -6.54 -4.06 -8.00
CA ILE A 169 -5.81 -3.11 -7.16
C ILE A 169 -6.74 -2.66 -6.04
N TYR A 170 -6.25 -2.71 -4.81
CA TYR A 170 -6.99 -2.26 -3.63
C TYR A 170 -6.14 -1.30 -2.81
N CYS A 171 -6.71 -0.12 -2.52
CA CYS A 171 -6.18 0.82 -1.54
C CYS A 171 -6.85 0.55 -0.19
N TRP A 172 -6.07 0.27 0.84
CA TRP A 172 -6.55 0.15 2.21
C TRP A 172 -6.48 1.52 2.88
N GLY A 173 -7.64 2.19 2.89
CA GLY A 173 -7.77 3.58 3.32
C GLY A 173 -7.37 3.79 4.77
N SER A 174 -6.80 4.96 5.05
CA SER A 174 -6.44 5.41 6.40
C SER A 174 -5.50 4.47 7.17
N SER A 175 -4.81 3.55 6.48
CA SER A 175 -3.87 2.60 7.08
C SER A 175 -2.42 3.01 6.84
N GLN A 176 -1.52 2.48 7.66
CA GLN A 176 -0.09 2.68 7.49
C GLN A 176 0.58 1.48 6.80
N HIS A 177 1.85 1.65 6.44
CA HIS A 177 2.68 0.63 5.79
C HIS A 177 2.76 -0.70 6.57
N PHE A 178 2.75 -0.66 7.89
CA PHE A 178 2.81 -1.84 8.74
C PHE A 178 1.42 -2.38 9.05
N ALA A 179 1.22 -3.68 8.88
CA ALA A 179 -0.05 -4.39 9.05
C ALA A 179 0.10 -5.53 10.06
N ASP A 180 0.59 -5.22 11.24
CA ASP A 180 0.70 -6.18 12.33
C ASP A 180 -0.69 -6.40 12.95
N PRO A 181 -1.19 -7.65 13.06
CA PRO A 181 -2.47 -7.93 13.72
C PRO A 181 -2.48 -7.56 15.20
N LEU A 182 -1.30 -7.47 15.81
CA LEU A 182 -1.13 -7.04 17.19
C LEU A 182 -0.83 -5.55 17.31
N LEU A 183 -0.81 -4.81 16.19
CA LEU A 183 -0.48 -3.39 16.18
C LEU A 183 -1.39 -2.61 17.11
N LYS A 184 -0.77 -1.90 18.03
CA LYS A 184 -1.42 -1.00 18.97
C LYS A 184 -1.04 0.43 18.63
N SER A 185 -1.93 1.38 18.93
CA SER A 185 -1.55 2.79 18.93
C SER A 185 -0.63 3.06 20.09
N PHE A 186 0.50 3.71 19.84
CA PHE A 186 1.44 4.10 20.88
C PHE A 186 2.02 5.47 20.58
N SER A 187 2.47 6.17 21.62
CA SER A 187 3.20 7.42 21.48
C SER A 187 4.61 7.11 20.98
N ASN A 188 5.00 7.77 19.89
CA ASN A 188 6.37 7.74 19.40
C ASN A 188 6.99 9.13 19.64
N GLU A 189 8.03 9.21 20.46
CA GLU A 189 8.69 10.47 20.82
C GLU A 189 9.21 11.27 19.61
N ASN A 190 9.41 10.60 18.48
CA ASN A 190 9.83 11.24 17.24
C ASN A 190 8.67 11.79 16.41
N CYS A 191 7.41 11.48 16.78
CA CYS A 191 6.21 11.78 16.04
C CYS A 191 5.23 12.66 16.80
N GLN A 192 4.51 13.52 16.08
CA GLN A 192 3.50 14.40 16.66
C GLN A 192 2.31 13.63 17.24
N ASN A 193 1.88 12.57 16.54
CA ASN A 193 0.64 11.85 16.85
C ASN A 193 0.94 10.40 17.24
N PHE A 194 -0.03 9.75 17.91
CA PHE A 194 0.01 8.31 18.12
C PHE A 194 0.17 7.56 16.81
N THR A 195 0.87 6.44 16.85
CA THR A 195 1.04 5.55 15.69
C THR A 195 -0.32 5.02 15.22
N ASN A 196 -0.50 4.93 13.93
CA ASN A 196 -1.72 4.38 13.33
C ASN A 196 -1.95 2.94 13.78
N SER A 197 -3.17 2.65 14.22
CA SER A 197 -3.60 1.35 14.76
C SER A 197 -4.58 0.59 13.86
N VAL A 198 -4.81 1.05 12.63
CA VAL A 198 -5.73 0.40 11.69
C VAL A 198 -5.22 -1.00 11.32
N ARG A 199 -6.05 -2.00 11.63
CA ARG A 199 -5.75 -3.40 11.37
C ARG A 199 -6.15 -3.77 9.96
N THR A 200 -5.23 -4.36 9.20
CA THR A 200 -5.43 -4.72 7.79
C THR A 200 -5.13 -6.19 7.47
N SER A 201 -4.62 -6.95 8.45
CA SER A 201 -4.27 -8.37 8.26
C SER A 201 -5.44 -9.24 7.81
N MET A 202 -6.67 -8.89 8.18
CA MET A 202 -7.89 -9.56 7.75
C MET A 202 -8.09 -9.50 6.23
N PHE A 203 -7.71 -8.39 5.60
CA PHE A 203 -7.79 -8.24 4.14
C PHE A 203 -6.82 -9.18 3.42
N PHE A 204 -5.65 -9.45 3.98
CA PHE A 204 -4.71 -10.41 3.39
C PHE A 204 -5.31 -11.81 3.30
N ARG A 205 -5.97 -12.28 4.37
CA ARG A 205 -6.58 -13.61 4.39
C ARG A 205 -7.65 -13.73 3.31
N ALA A 206 -8.51 -12.71 3.21
CA ALA A 206 -9.54 -12.67 2.17
C ALA A 206 -8.90 -12.62 0.78
N MET A 207 -7.88 -11.78 0.55
CA MET A 207 -7.25 -11.67 -0.76
C MET A 207 -6.50 -12.94 -1.18
N LEU A 208 -5.90 -13.68 -0.25
CA LEU A 208 -5.28 -14.97 -0.55
C LEU A 208 -6.35 -15.98 -1.00
N THR A 209 -7.47 -16.07 -0.29
CA THR A 209 -8.62 -16.91 -0.68
C THR A 209 -9.17 -16.50 -2.06
N ARG A 210 -9.28 -15.19 -2.32
CA ARG A 210 -9.75 -14.68 -3.63
C ARG A 210 -8.77 -15.00 -4.76
N MET A 211 -7.46 -14.93 -4.50
CA MET A 211 -6.44 -15.32 -5.49
C MET A 211 -6.57 -16.81 -5.84
N GLU A 212 -6.77 -17.68 -4.85
CA GLU A 212 -6.97 -19.12 -5.06
C GLU A 212 -8.21 -19.38 -5.90
N MET A 213 -9.36 -18.82 -5.54
CA MET A 213 -10.62 -18.97 -6.30
C MET A 213 -10.47 -18.44 -7.72
N TRP A 214 -9.77 -17.33 -7.91
CA TRP A 214 -9.56 -16.75 -9.23
C TRP A 214 -8.66 -17.63 -10.10
N ALA A 215 -7.53 -18.07 -9.56
CA ALA A 215 -6.55 -18.84 -10.32
C ALA A 215 -7.01 -20.27 -10.62
N ARG A 216 -7.77 -20.90 -9.71
CA ARG A 216 -8.22 -22.28 -9.85
C ARG A 216 -9.56 -22.38 -10.57
N ASP A 217 -10.53 -21.57 -10.14
CA ASP A 217 -11.93 -21.74 -10.50
C ASP A 217 -12.42 -20.64 -11.46
N GLY A 218 -11.58 -19.62 -11.75
CA GLY A 218 -11.95 -18.49 -12.59
C GLY A 218 -12.92 -17.49 -11.92
N VAL A 219 -13.17 -17.65 -10.61
CA VAL A 219 -14.06 -16.75 -9.84
C VAL A 219 -13.35 -15.42 -9.60
N LEU A 220 -13.85 -14.37 -10.21
CA LEU A 220 -13.23 -13.04 -10.12
C LEU A 220 -13.23 -12.51 -8.68
N PRO A 221 -12.13 -11.92 -8.22
CA PRO A 221 -12.13 -11.12 -6.98
C PRO A 221 -13.06 -9.91 -7.10
N PRO A 222 -13.44 -9.27 -5.99
CA PRO A 222 -14.18 -8.01 -6.02
C PRO A 222 -13.58 -7.02 -7.02
N PRO A 223 -14.37 -6.08 -7.58
CA PRO A 223 -13.87 -5.04 -8.46
C PRO A 223 -12.75 -4.23 -7.83
N ASN A 224 -11.92 -3.59 -8.66
CA ASN A 224 -10.91 -2.64 -8.20
C ASN A 224 -11.50 -1.61 -7.23
N LEU A 225 -10.80 -1.33 -6.12
CA LEU A 225 -11.21 -0.33 -5.15
C LEU A 225 -10.00 0.53 -4.73
N PHE A 226 -9.84 1.64 -5.43
CA PHE A 226 -8.82 2.65 -5.22
C PHE A 226 -9.37 4.03 -5.57
N PRO A 227 -8.82 5.12 -5.03
CA PRO A 227 -9.32 6.46 -5.28
C PRO A 227 -9.13 6.87 -6.74
N LEU A 228 -10.09 7.60 -7.30
CA LEU A 228 -10.15 7.99 -8.70
C LEU A 228 -10.21 9.52 -8.84
N ARG A 229 -9.49 10.05 -9.83
CA ARG A 229 -9.52 11.47 -10.16
C ARG A 229 -10.90 11.89 -10.65
N LYS A 230 -11.50 11.10 -11.53
CA LYS A 230 -12.80 11.40 -12.18
C LYS A 230 -13.97 11.60 -11.23
N ASN A 231 -13.92 11.00 -10.01
CA ASN A 231 -14.99 11.13 -9.02
C ASN A 231 -14.58 11.96 -7.79
N GLY A 232 -13.40 12.62 -7.83
CA GLY A 232 -12.91 13.49 -6.78
C GLY A 232 -12.45 12.78 -5.51
N THR A 233 -12.20 11.46 -5.57
CA THR A 233 -11.64 10.71 -4.45
C THR A 233 -10.12 10.61 -4.48
N LEU A 234 -9.47 10.99 -5.60
CA LEU A 234 -8.02 11.14 -5.74
C LEU A 234 -7.69 12.62 -5.97
N LEU A 235 -6.83 13.19 -5.14
CA LEU A 235 -6.55 14.64 -5.09
C LEU A 235 -5.05 14.92 -5.18
N THR A 236 -4.69 16.11 -5.69
CA THR A 236 -3.35 16.66 -5.48
C THR A 236 -3.14 17.00 -4.00
N GLY A 237 -1.88 17.13 -3.57
CA GLY A 237 -1.59 17.51 -2.18
C GLY A 237 -2.17 18.88 -1.80
N GLU A 238 -2.29 19.81 -2.75
CA GLU A 238 -2.92 21.13 -2.51
C GLU A 238 -4.44 21.02 -2.32
N GLU A 239 -5.13 20.28 -3.19
CA GLU A 239 -6.57 20.02 -3.07
C GLU A 239 -6.90 19.28 -1.76
N TRP A 240 -6.06 18.30 -1.38
CA TRP A 240 -6.20 17.56 -0.14
C TRP A 240 -6.11 18.48 1.08
N ARG A 241 -5.10 19.38 1.15
CA ARG A 241 -4.94 20.33 2.27
C ARG A 241 -6.13 21.25 2.46
N LYS A 242 -6.83 21.59 1.38
CA LYS A 242 -8.08 22.38 1.44
C LYS A 242 -9.25 21.58 2.00
N ARG A 243 -9.22 20.27 1.88
CA ARG A 243 -10.31 19.35 2.28
C ARG A 243 -10.10 18.75 3.66
N PHE A 244 -8.85 18.50 4.07
CA PHE A 244 -8.56 17.93 5.39
C PHE A 244 -9.08 18.82 6.52
N PRO A 245 -9.78 18.26 7.54
CA PRO A 245 -10.33 19.05 8.64
C PRO A 245 -9.21 19.76 9.42
N LYS A 246 -9.45 21.01 9.83
CA LYS A 246 -8.51 21.78 10.63
C LYS A 246 -8.54 21.32 12.09
N ILE A 247 -7.90 20.19 12.37
CA ILE A 247 -7.83 19.62 13.71
C ILE A 247 -6.86 20.43 14.56
N PRO A 248 -7.28 20.93 15.73
CA PRO A 248 -6.45 21.75 16.60
C PRO A 248 -5.14 21.06 17.00
N GLY A 249 -4.03 21.77 16.89
CA GLY A 249 -2.71 21.28 17.27
C GLY A 249 -2.09 20.26 16.29
N ILE A 250 -2.79 19.87 15.23
CA ILE A 250 -2.27 18.89 14.26
C ILE A 250 -1.60 19.59 13.09
N MET A 251 -0.34 19.24 12.87
CA MET A 251 0.42 19.64 11.68
C MET A 251 0.15 18.63 10.54
N THR A 252 -0.11 19.14 9.35
CA THR A 252 -0.29 18.32 8.15
C THR A 252 0.95 18.31 7.28
N PRO A 253 1.18 17.26 6.45
CA PRO A 253 2.29 17.24 5.51
C PRO A 253 2.16 18.33 4.43
N ASN A 254 3.29 18.77 3.89
CA ASN A 254 3.32 19.74 2.79
C ASN A 254 2.78 19.17 1.47
N GLY A 255 2.72 17.85 1.34
CA GLY A 255 2.24 17.11 0.18
C GLY A 255 2.81 15.70 0.16
N PRO A 256 2.43 14.87 -0.82
CA PRO A 256 3.05 13.57 -1.03
C PRO A 256 4.50 13.73 -1.51
N ALA A 257 5.30 12.68 -1.31
CA ALA A 257 6.66 12.61 -1.80
C ALA A 257 6.70 12.75 -3.33
N LYS A 258 7.38 13.77 -3.82
CA LYS A 258 7.53 14.07 -5.25
C LYS A 258 8.37 13.00 -5.95
N LEU A 259 8.30 12.98 -7.26
CA LEU A 259 9.11 12.12 -8.11
C LEU A 259 9.61 12.94 -9.33
N PRO A 260 10.77 13.61 -9.21
CA PRO A 260 11.39 14.29 -10.34
C PRO A 260 11.87 13.29 -11.40
N LEU A 261 12.08 13.74 -12.63
CA LEU A 261 12.76 12.94 -13.64
C LEU A 261 14.26 13.03 -13.43
N LEU A 262 14.92 11.88 -13.24
CA LEU A 262 16.35 11.77 -12.94
C LEU A 262 17.13 11.15 -14.11
N ASP A 263 18.30 11.70 -14.39
CA ASP A 263 19.27 11.13 -15.34
C ASP A 263 20.41 10.39 -14.59
N PHE A 264 20.43 9.09 -14.72
CA PHE A 264 21.47 8.20 -14.17
C PHE A 264 22.58 7.90 -15.18
N GLY A 265 22.58 8.57 -16.34
CA GLY A 265 23.56 8.44 -17.40
C GLY A 265 23.11 7.58 -18.59
N PRO A 266 23.83 7.66 -19.72
CA PRO A 266 23.42 7.13 -21.03
C PRO A 266 23.30 5.60 -21.09
N ASN A 267 23.90 4.89 -20.14
CA ASN A 267 23.84 3.43 -20.07
C ASN A 267 22.87 2.89 -19.04
N PHE A 268 22.02 3.75 -18.47
CA PHE A 268 21.05 3.35 -17.44
C PHE A 268 20.11 2.23 -17.91
N SER A 269 19.63 2.29 -19.16
CA SER A 269 18.79 1.24 -19.76
C SER A 269 19.49 -0.12 -19.89
N LYS A 270 20.84 -0.13 -19.85
CA LYS A 270 21.67 -1.35 -19.85
C LYS A 270 22.03 -1.80 -18.43
N GLY A 271 21.42 -1.20 -17.39
CA GLY A 271 21.71 -1.51 -15.98
C GLY A 271 23.03 -0.92 -15.46
N LEU A 272 23.53 0.16 -16.07
CA LEU A 272 24.79 0.81 -15.67
C LEU A 272 24.51 2.26 -15.29
N ILE A 273 24.77 2.62 -14.02
CA ILE A 273 24.70 4.00 -13.54
C ILE A 273 26.07 4.66 -13.71
N THR A 274 26.09 5.83 -14.33
CA THR A 274 27.31 6.61 -14.61
C THR A 274 27.22 8.04 -14.12
N LYS A 275 26.05 8.48 -13.63
CA LYS A 275 25.84 9.74 -12.92
C LYS A 275 25.33 9.43 -11.50
N GLU A 276 26.15 9.77 -10.50
CA GLU A 276 25.86 9.57 -9.08
C GLU A 276 26.49 10.72 -8.28
N PRO A 277 25.73 11.61 -7.66
CA PRO A 277 24.25 11.65 -7.69
C PRO A 277 23.69 11.85 -9.10
N PRO A 278 22.44 11.41 -9.35
CA PRO A 278 21.80 11.63 -10.64
C PRO A 278 21.50 13.12 -10.86
N GLU A 279 21.47 13.53 -12.12
CA GLU A 279 21.07 14.87 -12.51
C GLU A 279 19.53 14.98 -12.56
N ILE A 280 18.97 16.06 -12.03
CA ILE A 280 17.53 16.33 -12.13
C ILE A 280 17.27 16.95 -13.51
N ILE A 281 16.50 16.24 -14.36
CA ILE A 281 16.10 16.70 -15.69
C ILE A 281 14.84 17.55 -15.62
N ASP A 282 13.86 17.12 -14.82
CA ASP A 282 12.58 17.82 -14.61
C ASP A 282 12.20 17.77 -13.14
N GLU A 283 12.21 18.94 -12.49
CA GLU A 283 11.89 19.11 -11.06
C GLU A 283 10.39 18.89 -10.77
N ALA A 284 9.51 19.26 -11.71
CA ALA A 284 8.07 19.05 -11.55
C ALA A 284 7.73 17.57 -11.58
N GLY A 285 8.42 16.81 -12.45
CA GLY A 285 8.37 15.36 -12.51
C GLY A 285 6.97 14.80 -12.76
N TYR A 286 6.69 13.69 -12.11
CA TYR A 286 5.44 12.95 -12.26
C TYR A 286 4.36 13.42 -11.29
N THR A 287 3.10 13.42 -11.72
CA THR A 287 1.97 13.85 -10.88
C THR A 287 1.64 12.79 -9.84
N VAL A 288 2.01 13.05 -8.59
CA VAL A 288 1.70 12.18 -7.44
C VAL A 288 0.48 12.74 -6.70
N MET A 289 -0.47 11.87 -6.39
CA MET A 289 -1.75 12.22 -5.79
C MET A 289 -2.05 11.34 -4.58
N VAL A 290 -3.00 11.79 -3.73
CA VAL A 290 -3.38 11.11 -2.48
C VAL A 290 -4.90 10.91 -2.40
N PRO A 291 -5.39 9.94 -1.62
CA PRO A 291 -6.81 9.77 -1.38
C PRO A 291 -7.43 11.03 -0.77
N SER A 292 -8.64 11.37 -1.20
CA SER A 292 -9.47 12.37 -0.55
C SER A 292 -9.95 11.86 0.81
N VAL A 293 -10.45 12.76 1.66
CA VAL A 293 -10.90 12.43 3.01
C VAL A 293 -12.36 12.84 3.23
N ASP A 294 -12.99 12.17 4.21
CA ASP A 294 -14.30 12.55 4.74
C ASP A 294 -14.18 13.71 5.76
N HIS A 295 -15.30 14.06 6.40
CA HIS A 295 -15.35 15.12 7.41
C HIS A 295 -14.52 14.83 8.67
N ASP A 296 -14.20 13.57 8.91
CA ASP A 296 -13.38 13.13 10.04
C ASP A 296 -11.90 13.06 9.68
N GLY A 297 -11.53 13.31 8.42
CA GLY A 297 -10.17 13.22 7.93
C GLY A 297 -9.73 11.80 7.57
N ASN A 298 -10.67 10.84 7.47
CA ASN A 298 -10.40 9.47 7.04
C ASN A 298 -10.55 9.32 5.51
N ASP A 299 -9.68 8.51 4.89
CA ASP A 299 -9.62 8.34 3.43
C ASP A 299 -10.95 7.80 2.87
N ILE A 300 -11.34 8.31 1.69
CA ILE A 300 -12.49 7.84 0.91
C ILE A 300 -12.04 7.34 -0.47
N GLY A 301 -12.90 6.54 -1.11
CA GLY A 301 -12.58 5.90 -2.39
C GLY A 301 -11.63 4.70 -2.25
N CYS A 302 -11.40 4.23 -1.03
CA CYS A 302 -10.55 3.11 -0.66
C CYS A 302 -11.35 2.03 0.07
N LEU A 303 -10.78 0.83 0.17
CA LEU A 303 -11.28 -0.19 1.08
C LEU A 303 -11.04 0.25 2.52
N ARG A 304 -12.11 0.47 3.27
CA ARG A 304 -12.06 0.92 4.67
C ARG A 304 -12.25 -0.26 5.60
N ALA A 305 -11.32 -0.43 6.55
CA ALA A 305 -11.49 -1.38 7.63
C ALA A 305 -12.70 -0.99 8.50
N PRO A 306 -13.39 -1.94 9.17
CA PRO A 306 -14.55 -1.61 10.04
C PRO A 306 -14.24 -0.50 11.04
N MET A 307 -13.03 -0.46 11.60
CA MET A 307 -12.58 0.59 12.52
C MET A 307 -12.33 1.96 11.86
N VAL A 308 -12.26 2.03 10.53
CA VAL A 308 -12.18 3.29 9.77
C VAL A 308 -13.57 3.71 9.32
N GLU A 309 -14.45 2.76 9.04
CA GLU A 309 -15.86 3.04 8.69
C GLU A 309 -16.68 3.50 9.91
N VAL A 310 -16.37 2.94 11.08
CA VAL A 310 -16.94 3.28 12.39
C VAL A 310 -15.81 3.82 13.28
N PRO A 311 -15.37 5.08 13.07
CA PRO A 311 -14.09 5.53 13.61
C PRO A 311 -14.16 6.04 15.05
N LEU A 312 -13.10 5.78 15.80
CA LEU A 312 -12.82 6.39 17.11
C LEU A 312 -11.81 7.54 17.03
N ALA A 313 -11.21 7.71 15.84
CA ALA A 313 -10.14 8.67 15.58
C ALA A 313 -10.11 9.04 14.10
N THR A 314 -9.40 10.10 13.76
CA THR A 314 -8.86 10.26 12.41
C THR A 314 -7.62 9.35 12.29
N TYR A 315 -7.61 8.52 11.26
CA TYR A 315 -6.48 7.67 10.91
C TYR A 315 -5.87 8.14 9.60
N THR A 316 -4.54 8.28 9.57
CA THR A 316 -3.85 8.79 8.38
C THR A 316 -2.75 7.85 7.92
N GLY A 317 -2.38 7.92 6.64
CA GLY A 317 -1.21 7.24 6.09
C GLY A 317 0.12 7.96 6.37
N TRP A 318 0.12 9.04 7.13
CA TRP A 318 1.28 9.86 7.45
C TRP A 318 1.34 10.21 8.93
N ASN A 319 2.55 10.47 9.45
CA ASN A 319 2.80 11.08 10.74
C ASN A 319 3.93 12.10 10.59
N ILE A 320 3.93 13.15 11.40
CA ILE A 320 4.85 14.27 11.27
C ILE A 320 5.89 14.21 12.38
N ARG A 321 7.15 14.48 12.04
CA ARG A 321 8.28 14.53 12.97
C ARG A 321 8.18 15.75 13.87
N VAL A 322 8.50 15.54 15.16
CA VAL A 322 8.53 16.61 16.16
C VAL A 322 9.79 17.48 16.03
N ARG A 323 9.81 18.59 16.77
CA ARG A 323 10.97 19.50 16.84
C ARG A 323 12.22 18.73 17.31
N GLY A 324 13.35 18.96 16.64
CA GLY A 324 14.63 18.28 16.92
C GLY A 324 14.82 16.96 16.17
N GLN A 325 13.77 16.46 15.47
CA GLN A 325 13.81 15.20 14.75
C GLN A 325 13.50 15.33 13.23
N GLY A 326 13.82 16.49 12.64
CA GLY A 326 13.42 16.80 11.26
C GLY A 326 12.00 17.37 11.20
N HIS A 327 11.70 18.35 12.04
CA HIS A 327 10.40 18.96 12.24
C HIS A 327 9.67 19.30 10.94
N GLY A 328 8.44 18.84 10.83
CA GLY A 328 7.57 19.08 9.68
C GLY A 328 7.68 18.04 8.56
N ALA A 329 8.74 17.22 8.54
CA ALA A 329 8.86 16.11 7.60
C ALA A 329 7.98 14.92 8.02
N MET A 330 7.54 14.11 7.06
CA MET A 330 6.84 12.86 7.36
C MET A 330 7.76 11.86 8.04
N TYR A 331 7.23 11.13 9.04
CA TYR A 331 7.94 10.03 9.66
C TYR A 331 7.78 8.77 8.79
N GLN A 332 8.88 8.00 8.71
CA GLN A 332 9.01 6.84 7.85
C GLN A 332 7.89 5.81 8.05
N PHE A 333 7.16 5.51 6.98
CA PHE A 333 6.18 4.42 6.86
C PHE A 333 5.12 4.37 7.98
N SER A 334 5.04 5.42 8.78
CA SER A 334 4.12 5.52 9.91
C SER A 334 2.95 6.43 9.58
N GLY A 335 1.77 5.99 9.97
CA GLY A 335 0.56 6.79 9.96
C GLY A 335 0.23 7.31 11.36
N SER A 336 -0.84 8.11 11.45
CA SER A 336 -1.31 8.68 12.71
C SER A 336 -2.63 8.08 13.17
N THR A 337 -2.83 8.03 14.48
CA THR A 337 -4.11 7.95 15.17
C THR A 337 -4.32 9.25 15.93
N ILE A 338 -5.36 10.00 15.57
CA ILE A 338 -5.71 11.29 16.19
C ILE A 338 -7.09 11.14 16.81
N PRO A 339 -7.20 10.83 18.13
CA PRO A 339 -8.46 10.55 18.80
C PRO A 339 -9.49 11.67 18.60
N PHE A 340 -10.77 11.33 18.55
CA PHE A 340 -11.83 12.30 18.57
C PHE A 340 -11.98 12.91 19.97
N PRO A 341 -12.55 14.13 20.11
CA PRO A 341 -12.96 14.64 21.40
C PRO A 341 -13.97 13.69 22.06
N GLU A 342 -13.91 13.54 23.38
CA GLU A 342 -14.81 12.64 24.10
C GLU A 342 -16.24 13.21 24.18
N THR A 343 -16.33 14.50 24.52
CA THR A 343 -17.59 15.20 24.76
C THR A 343 -17.80 16.36 23.81
N GLN A 344 -19.04 16.84 23.74
CA GLN A 344 -19.38 18.05 22.99
C GLN A 344 -18.70 19.29 23.60
N ASP A 345 -18.59 19.38 24.92
CA ASP A 345 -17.92 20.47 25.62
C ASP A 345 -16.42 20.51 25.26
N GLU A 346 -15.77 19.36 25.25
CA GLU A 346 -14.37 19.28 24.80
C GLU A 346 -14.22 19.73 23.36
N LYS A 347 -15.09 19.26 22.45
CA LYS A 347 -15.10 19.67 21.05
C LYS A 347 -15.20 21.21 20.91
N PHE A 348 -16.10 21.86 21.66
CA PHE A 348 -16.27 23.30 21.63
C PHE A 348 -15.06 24.03 22.24
N THR A 349 -14.57 23.56 23.39
CA THR A 349 -13.43 24.17 24.09
C THR A 349 -12.14 24.11 23.26
N THR A 350 -11.94 23.01 22.56
CA THR A 350 -10.75 22.83 21.70
C THR A 350 -10.97 23.37 20.29
N ASN A 351 -12.19 23.74 19.90
CA ASN A 351 -12.57 24.11 18.53
C ASN A 351 -12.30 23.00 17.51
N ASP A 352 -12.51 21.72 17.90
CA ASP A 352 -12.36 20.56 17.01
C ASP A 352 -13.59 20.47 16.06
N PRO A 353 -13.41 20.45 14.74
CA PRO A 353 -14.53 20.37 13.81
C PRO A 353 -15.23 19.02 13.78
N ARG A 354 -14.56 17.95 14.28
CA ARG A 354 -15.06 16.59 14.24
C ARG A 354 -16.11 16.35 15.32
N ARG A 355 -17.04 15.41 15.07
CA ARG A 355 -18.03 15.02 16.10
C ARG A 355 -17.32 14.28 17.24
N SER A 356 -17.75 14.55 18.46
CA SER A 356 -17.26 13.84 19.65
C SER A 356 -17.76 12.40 19.72
N ILE A 357 -17.15 11.60 20.58
CA ILE A 357 -17.51 10.19 20.80
C ILE A 357 -18.98 10.08 21.27
N LEU A 358 -19.41 10.92 22.23
CA LEU A 358 -20.77 10.91 22.73
C LEU A 358 -21.83 11.37 21.71
N GLU A 359 -21.44 12.15 20.70
CA GLU A 359 -22.32 12.48 19.57
C GLU A 359 -22.45 11.34 18.56
N ARG A 360 -21.53 10.35 18.57
CA ARG A 360 -21.48 9.24 17.59
C ARG A 360 -22.11 7.97 18.13
N TYR A 361 -21.78 7.62 19.35
CA TYR A 361 -22.10 6.33 19.93
C TYR A 361 -22.86 6.51 21.25
N ARG A 362 -23.98 5.83 21.37
CA ARG A 362 -24.78 5.84 22.60
C ARG A 362 -24.04 5.15 23.75
N ASP A 363 -23.40 4.05 23.45
CA ASP A 363 -22.67 3.19 24.38
C ASP A 363 -21.70 2.25 23.58
N ARG A 364 -20.95 1.42 24.31
CA ARG A 364 -20.06 0.41 23.74
C ARG A 364 -20.82 -0.58 22.83
N ASN A 365 -21.99 -1.04 23.25
CA ASN A 365 -22.74 -2.03 22.49
C ASN A 365 -23.16 -1.47 21.13
N HIS A 366 -23.62 -0.23 21.10
CA HIS A 366 -23.94 0.45 19.83
C HIS A 366 -22.72 0.53 18.91
N TYR A 367 -21.53 0.83 19.43
CA TYR A 367 -20.30 0.82 18.66
C TYR A 367 -19.98 -0.57 18.10
N VAL A 368 -20.05 -1.61 18.94
CA VAL A 368 -19.81 -3.00 18.56
C VAL A 368 -20.78 -3.45 17.45
N ASP A 369 -22.07 -3.12 17.58
CA ASP A 369 -23.08 -3.45 16.57
C ASP A 369 -22.75 -2.80 15.21
N LEU A 370 -22.31 -1.54 15.21
CA LEU A 370 -21.91 -0.85 13.99
C LEU A 370 -20.65 -1.47 13.36
N ILE A 371 -19.66 -1.85 14.16
CA ILE A 371 -18.46 -2.57 13.70
C ILE A 371 -18.82 -3.91 13.05
N LEU A 372 -19.69 -4.70 13.73
CA LEU A 372 -20.15 -5.99 13.20
C LEU A 372 -20.93 -5.83 11.91
N LYS A 373 -21.78 -4.82 11.82
CA LYS A 373 -22.51 -4.49 10.59
C LYS A 373 -21.57 -4.14 9.44
N SER A 374 -20.58 -3.29 9.69
CA SER A 374 -19.56 -2.93 8.70
C SER A 374 -18.72 -4.15 8.25
N ALA A 375 -18.28 -4.97 9.22
CA ALA A 375 -17.53 -6.18 8.94
C ALA A 375 -18.33 -7.19 8.10
N LYS A 376 -19.64 -7.33 8.38
CA LYS A 376 -20.53 -8.22 7.64
C LYS A 376 -20.71 -7.80 6.18
N LEU A 377 -20.86 -6.50 5.93
CA LEU A 377 -20.92 -5.97 4.56
C LEU A 377 -19.64 -6.29 3.78
N LEU A 378 -18.46 -6.13 4.40
CA LEU A 378 -17.18 -6.47 3.77
C LEU A 378 -17.02 -7.97 3.52
N GLU A 379 -17.61 -8.83 4.37
CA GLU A 379 -17.66 -10.28 4.12
C GLU A 379 -18.52 -10.58 2.90
N GLU A 380 -19.71 -10.00 2.81
CA GLU A 380 -20.65 -10.15 1.68
C GLU A 380 -20.04 -9.67 0.37
N GLU A 381 -19.30 -8.57 0.40
CA GLU A 381 -18.56 -8.03 -0.74
C GLU A 381 -17.28 -8.84 -1.08
N GLY A 382 -16.86 -9.75 -0.21
CA GLY A 382 -15.71 -10.63 -0.43
C GLY A 382 -14.37 -10.06 0.03
N PHE A 383 -14.34 -9.02 0.83
CA PHE A 383 -13.15 -8.39 1.39
C PHE A 383 -12.77 -8.91 2.79
N LEU A 384 -13.67 -9.62 3.47
CA LEU A 384 -13.39 -10.31 4.73
C LEU A 384 -13.80 -11.78 4.67
N LEU A 385 -13.27 -12.56 5.62
CA LEU A 385 -13.71 -13.93 5.90
C LEU A 385 -14.63 -13.90 7.15
N GLY A 386 -15.55 -14.88 7.27
CA GLY A 386 -16.49 -14.94 8.40
C GLY A 386 -15.80 -14.98 9.77
N GLU A 387 -14.63 -15.62 9.87
CA GLU A 387 -13.82 -15.62 11.10
C GLU A 387 -13.30 -14.22 11.48
N ASP A 388 -13.06 -13.35 10.50
CA ASP A 388 -12.59 -11.99 10.73
C ASP A 388 -13.69 -11.04 11.13
N VAL A 389 -14.93 -11.30 10.71
CA VAL A 389 -16.11 -10.59 11.22
C VAL A 389 -16.22 -10.77 12.75
N LYS A 390 -16.06 -12.01 13.24
CA LYS A 390 -16.06 -12.31 14.67
C LYS A 390 -14.91 -11.58 15.40
N ARG A 391 -13.67 -11.65 14.85
CA ARG A 391 -12.50 -10.95 15.42
C ARG A 391 -12.69 -9.43 15.50
N CYS A 392 -13.36 -8.82 14.51
CA CYS A 392 -13.69 -7.39 14.56
C CYS A 392 -14.61 -7.05 15.73
N GLY A 393 -15.65 -7.88 16.00
CA GLY A 393 -16.51 -7.71 17.15
C GLY A 393 -15.79 -7.88 18.49
N GLU A 394 -14.99 -8.93 18.62
CA GLU A 394 -14.17 -9.19 19.82
C GLU A 394 -13.20 -8.04 20.10
N TRP A 395 -12.57 -7.49 19.07
CA TRP A 395 -11.70 -6.32 19.22
C TRP A 395 -12.50 -5.08 19.67
N ALA A 396 -13.66 -4.83 19.08
CA ALA A 396 -14.47 -3.66 19.39
C ALA A 396 -14.99 -3.67 20.85
N GLN A 397 -15.22 -4.86 21.42
CA GLN A 397 -15.63 -5.03 22.83
C GLN A 397 -14.56 -4.57 23.83
N ASN A 398 -13.28 -4.50 23.42
CA ASN A 398 -12.20 -4.01 24.28
C ASN A 398 -12.17 -2.48 24.41
N TRP A 399 -12.98 -1.77 23.63
CA TRP A 399 -13.02 -0.32 23.73
C TRP A 399 -13.73 0.12 25.01
N ASP A 400 -13.03 0.95 25.79
CA ASP A 400 -13.58 1.57 26.99
C ASP A 400 -14.26 2.89 26.64
N PHE A 401 -15.58 2.86 26.56
CA PHE A 401 -16.42 4.01 26.25
C PHE A 401 -16.25 5.18 27.23
N GLN A 402 -16.05 4.88 28.53
CA GLN A 402 -15.90 5.90 29.57
C GLN A 402 -14.49 6.49 29.65
N ARG A 403 -13.52 5.84 29.00
CA ARG A 403 -12.11 6.22 29.03
C ARG A 403 -11.51 6.19 27.64
N HIS A 404 -12.20 6.82 26.69
CA HIS A 404 -11.82 6.80 25.28
C HIS A 404 -10.34 7.16 25.04
N ARG A 405 -9.84 8.23 25.66
CA ARG A 405 -8.42 8.60 25.54
C ARG A 405 -7.48 7.57 26.15
N LEU A 406 -7.85 6.96 27.28
CA LEU A 406 -7.03 5.92 27.89
C LEU A 406 -6.95 4.65 27.05
N PHE A 407 -7.91 4.41 26.16
CA PHE A 407 -7.83 3.31 25.20
C PHE A 407 -6.60 3.45 24.29
N PHE A 408 -6.24 4.68 23.90
CA PHE A 408 -5.04 4.96 23.11
C PHE A 408 -3.79 5.15 23.97
N LEU A 409 -3.93 5.58 25.23
CA LEU A 409 -2.82 5.78 26.16
C LEU A 409 -2.35 4.46 26.80
N ASN A 410 -3.27 3.56 27.17
CA ASN A 410 -2.94 2.29 27.82
C ASN A 410 -2.32 1.25 26.85
N SER A 411 -2.18 1.57 25.60
CA SER A 411 -1.38 0.77 24.67
C SER A 411 0.13 1.01 24.82
N ILE A 412 0.56 1.76 25.85
CA ILE A 412 1.96 2.06 26.18
C ILE A 412 2.60 0.97 27.06
N PHE A 413 1.84 -0.03 27.54
CA PHE A 413 2.35 -1.13 28.37
C PHE A 413 2.19 -2.50 27.73
#